data_b8f8a81cb71a7bb54923f0bd60cfabb4
#
_entry.id   b8f8a81cb71a7bb54923f0bd60cfabb4
#
_cell.length_a   1.000
_cell.length_b   1.000
_cell.length_c   1.000
_cell.angle_alpha   90.00
_cell.angle_beta   90.00
_cell.angle_gamma   90.00
#
_symmetry.space_group_name_H-M   'P 1'
#
loop_
_entity.id
_entity.type
_entity.pdbx_description
1 polymer ?
#
loop_
_entity_poly.entity_id
_entity_poly.type
_entity_poly.pdbx_seq_one_letter_code
_entity_poly.pdbx_strand_id
1 'polypeptide(L)'
;MGICVVSFSSRAGGNCSQIGKLIRSSCKDSQFFDFSSFTVHPCGECGYECFSEPEKCPWSADMENRLLDAIIRSDLVYFILPNYCDYPCANFFIFNERSQGFFQGRPDLLDAYEKVPKRAVVISNTNEENFRQALAYQAYKEPDILFLPAKEYGKDSIKGDLLTNEKAVSDIIAFVRKQ
;
A
#
# COMPACT_ATOMS: atom_id res chain seq x y z
N MET A 1 1.70 -8.10 -17.85
CA MET A 1 0.86 -7.39 -16.88
C MET A 1 1.72 -7.05 -15.69
N GLY A 2 2.11 -5.78 -15.60
CA GLY A 2 2.98 -5.29 -14.53
C GLY A 2 2.18 -5.10 -13.22
N ILE A 3 2.69 -5.64 -12.12
CA ILE A 3 2.03 -5.56 -10.81
C ILE A 3 2.93 -4.82 -9.83
N CYS A 4 2.38 -3.84 -9.12
CA CYS A 4 3.05 -3.19 -8.00
C CYS A 4 2.47 -3.71 -6.68
N VAL A 5 3.32 -4.14 -5.77
CA VAL A 5 2.94 -4.61 -4.43
C VAL A 5 3.58 -3.71 -3.41
N VAL A 6 2.80 -3.15 -2.49
CA VAL A 6 3.27 -2.20 -1.48
C VAL A 6 2.87 -2.67 -0.09
N SER A 7 3.86 -2.94 0.76
CA SER A 7 3.65 -3.22 2.19
C SER A 7 3.91 -1.95 3.00
N PHE A 8 2.90 -1.42 3.64
CA PHE A 8 3.01 -0.18 4.43
C PHE A 8 3.48 -0.40 5.88
N SER A 9 3.75 -1.63 6.28
CA SER A 9 4.23 -1.91 7.63
C SER A 9 5.70 -1.54 7.82
N SER A 10 6.03 -0.80 8.88
CA SER A 10 7.42 -0.56 9.29
C SER A 10 8.11 -1.80 9.87
N ARG A 11 7.37 -2.90 10.07
CA ARG A 11 7.88 -4.09 10.74
C ARG A 11 8.50 -5.06 9.75
N ALA A 12 9.82 -5.14 9.76
CA ALA A 12 10.57 -6.12 8.96
C ALA A 12 10.15 -7.57 9.31
N GLY A 13 9.86 -8.37 8.26
CA GLY A 13 9.48 -9.77 8.43
C GLY A 13 8.12 -10.02 9.08
N GLY A 14 7.31 -8.96 9.32
CA GLY A 14 5.94 -9.08 9.82
C GLY A 14 4.97 -9.64 8.78
N ASN A 15 3.71 -9.84 9.16
CA ASN A 15 2.68 -10.41 8.27
C ASN A 15 2.57 -9.65 6.94
N CYS A 16 2.58 -8.31 6.95
CA CYS A 16 2.47 -7.52 5.72
C CYS A 16 3.64 -7.78 4.76
N SER A 17 4.88 -7.78 5.27
CA SER A 17 6.07 -8.07 4.46
C SER A 17 6.04 -9.48 3.88
N GLN A 18 5.60 -10.48 4.67
CA GLN A 18 5.47 -11.87 4.22
C GLN A 18 4.38 -12.02 3.15
N ILE A 19 3.21 -11.38 3.33
CA ILE A 19 2.13 -11.36 2.34
C ILE A 19 2.60 -10.70 1.04
N GLY A 20 3.34 -9.59 1.14
CA GLY A 20 3.91 -8.94 -0.04
C GLY A 20 4.84 -9.86 -0.83
N LYS A 21 5.70 -10.61 -0.15
CA LYS A 21 6.55 -11.62 -0.79
C LYS A 21 5.74 -12.76 -1.42
N LEU A 22 4.68 -13.23 -0.76
CA LEU A 22 3.78 -14.25 -1.29
C LEU A 22 3.09 -13.77 -2.58
N ILE A 23 2.52 -12.56 -2.58
CA ILE A 23 1.87 -11.98 -3.77
C ILE A 23 2.90 -11.82 -4.89
N ARG A 24 4.07 -11.24 -4.59
CA ARG A 24 5.15 -11.10 -5.56
C ARG A 24 5.57 -12.43 -6.19
N SER A 25 5.71 -13.49 -5.39
CA SER A 25 6.10 -14.81 -5.90
C SER A 25 5.00 -15.48 -6.74
N SER A 26 3.75 -15.09 -6.52
CA SER A 26 2.58 -15.60 -7.24
C SER A 26 2.31 -14.87 -8.55
N CYS A 27 2.94 -13.72 -8.78
CA CYS A 27 2.73 -12.86 -9.93
C CYS A 27 4.03 -12.70 -10.73
N LYS A 28 4.01 -13.12 -12.00
CA LYS A 28 5.10 -12.81 -12.92
C LYS A 28 5.14 -11.31 -13.17
N ASP A 29 6.32 -10.74 -13.35
CA ASP A 29 6.50 -9.30 -13.65
C ASP A 29 5.90 -8.38 -12.56
N SER A 30 6.34 -8.58 -11.32
CA SER A 30 5.90 -7.78 -10.17
C SER A 30 7.05 -7.08 -9.47
N GLN A 31 6.81 -5.83 -9.05
CA GLN A 31 7.69 -5.05 -8.19
C GLN A 31 7.15 -5.07 -6.77
N PHE A 32 8.03 -5.11 -5.77
CA PHE A 32 7.65 -5.10 -4.36
C PHE A 32 8.37 -3.99 -3.60
N PHE A 33 7.59 -3.11 -2.99
CA PHE A 33 8.03 -2.04 -2.11
C PHE A 33 7.61 -2.36 -0.68
N ASP A 34 8.59 -2.50 0.20
CA ASP A 34 8.37 -2.81 1.62
C ASP A 34 8.85 -1.66 2.49
N PHE A 35 7.95 -0.92 3.10
CA PHE A 35 8.25 0.22 3.99
C PHE A 35 9.11 -0.15 5.19
N SER A 36 9.28 -1.44 5.47
CA SER A 36 10.27 -1.89 6.48
C SER A 36 11.73 -1.74 6.01
N SER A 37 11.96 -1.49 4.72
CA SER A 37 13.30 -1.42 4.11
C SER A 37 13.73 -0.03 3.63
N PHE A 38 12.83 0.95 3.68
CA PHE A 38 13.10 2.33 3.30
C PHE A 38 12.22 3.30 4.10
N THR A 39 12.53 4.58 4.01
CA THR A 39 11.77 5.64 4.67
C THR A 39 11.17 6.57 3.63
N VAL A 40 9.91 6.96 3.83
CA VAL A 40 9.28 8.13 3.24
C VAL A 40 9.09 9.14 4.36
N HIS A 41 9.60 10.35 4.17
CA HIS A 41 9.54 11.40 5.19
C HIS A 41 8.17 12.09 5.14
N PRO A 42 7.56 12.43 6.28
CA PRO A 42 6.33 13.23 6.31
C PRO A 42 6.59 14.65 5.77
N CYS A 43 5.54 15.34 5.34
CA CYS A 43 5.60 16.77 5.03
C CYS A 43 5.82 17.61 6.31
N GLY A 44 6.37 18.84 6.17
CA GLY A 44 6.40 19.80 7.25
C GLY A 44 7.74 20.50 7.51
N GLU A 45 8.81 20.16 6.77
CA GLU A 45 10.13 20.79 6.93
C GLU A 45 10.47 21.79 5.82
N CYS A 46 9.45 22.33 5.15
CA CYS A 46 9.62 23.26 4.02
C CYS A 46 8.49 24.29 3.98
N GLY A 47 8.60 25.27 3.09
CA GLY A 47 7.54 26.27 2.83
C GLY A 47 6.55 25.85 1.75
N TYR A 48 6.40 24.56 1.48
CA TYR A 48 5.55 24.00 0.42
C TYR A 48 5.98 24.41 -1.00
N GLU A 49 7.27 24.57 -1.24
CA GLU A 49 7.83 24.93 -2.55
C GLU A 49 7.44 23.95 -3.65
N CYS A 50 7.20 22.68 -3.30
CA CYS A 50 6.75 21.66 -4.24
C CYS A 50 5.39 21.96 -4.90
N PHE A 51 4.58 22.86 -4.35
CA PHE A 51 3.34 23.32 -5.00
C PHE A 51 3.59 24.20 -6.21
N SER A 52 4.75 24.84 -6.30
CA SER A 52 5.17 25.63 -7.48
C SER A 52 6.24 24.91 -8.29
N GLU A 53 7.16 24.22 -7.65
CA GLU A 53 8.32 23.54 -8.24
C GLU A 53 8.52 22.19 -7.52
N PRO A 54 7.91 21.08 -8.02
CA PRO A 54 7.92 19.77 -7.34
C PRO A 54 9.32 19.24 -6.99
N GLU A 55 10.34 19.59 -7.79
CA GLU A 55 11.73 19.22 -7.57
C GLU A 55 12.36 19.92 -6.34
N LYS A 56 11.76 20.98 -5.84
CA LYS A 56 12.23 21.69 -4.63
C LYS A 56 11.79 21.01 -3.33
N CYS A 57 11.04 19.90 -3.39
CA CYS A 57 10.76 19.13 -2.19
C CYS A 57 12.09 18.65 -1.57
N PRO A 58 12.37 18.93 -0.29
CA PRO A 58 13.61 18.49 0.38
C PRO A 58 13.75 16.96 0.39
N TRP A 59 12.64 16.24 0.27
CA TRP A 59 12.58 14.79 0.25
C TRP A 59 12.35 14.20 -1.15
N SER A 60 12.56 14.98 -2.21
CA SER A 60 12.36 14.53 -3.61
C SER A 60 13.19 13.31 -4.00
N ALA A 61 14.29 13.06 -3.29
CA ALA A 61 15.17 11.91 -3.51
C ALA A 61 14.78 10.65 -2.72
N ASP A 62 13.77 10.70 -1.83
CA ASP A 62 13.32 9.52 -1.11
C ASP A 62 12.52 8.56 -2.01
N MET A 63 12.00 7.48 -1.45
CA MET A 63 11.36 6.40 -2.22
C MET A 63 9.99 6.76 -2.77
N GLU A 64 9.38 7.86 -2.33
CA GLU A 64 8.00 8.25 -2.67
C GLU A 64 7.79 8.39 -4.18
N ASN A 65 8.60 9.22 -4.83
CA ASN A 65 8.47 9.48 -6.27
C ASN A 65 8.64 8.19 -7.09
N ARG A 66 9.59 7.33 -6.70
CA ARG A 66 9.82 6.04 -7.37
C ARG A 66 8.65 5.08 -7.20
N LEU A 67 8.03 5.09 -6.02
CA LEU A 67 6.86 4.27 -5.72
C LEU A 67 5.65 4.75 -6.54
N LEU A 68 5.40 6.06 -6.58
CA LEU A 68 4.30 6.63 -7.37
C LEU A 68 4.47 6.35 -8.88
N ASP A 69 5.68 6.51 -9.42
CA ASP A 69 6.00 6.14 -10.79
C ASP A 69 5.76 4.65 -11.06
N ALA A 70 6.13 3.77 -10.15
CA ALA A 70 5.90 2.34 -10.29
C ALA A 70 4.41 2.00 -10.28
N ILE A 71 3.62 2.66 -9.43
CA ILE A 71 2.16 2.50 -9.38
C ILE A 71 1.54 2.92 -10.71
N ILE A 72 1.86 4.11 -11.21
CA ILE A 72 1.30 4.65 -12.47
C ILE A 72 1.59 3.74 -13.66
N ARG A 73 2.75 3.08 -13.68
CA ARG A 73 3.15 2.16 -14.77
C ARG A 73 2.64 0.74 -14.62
N SER A 74 1.91 0.45 -13.55
CA SER A 74 1.38 -0.89 -13.29
C SER A 74 -0.02 -1.06 -13.85
N ASP A 75 -0.38 -2.31 -14.15
CA ASP A 75 -1.74 -2.68 -14.54
C ASP A 75 -2.63 -2.97 -13.31
N LEU A 76 -2.03 -3.27 -12.16
CA LEU A 76 -2.69 -3.56 -10.90
C LEU A 76 -1.77 -3.28 -9.71
N VAL A 77 -2.32 -2.76 -8.63
CA VAL A 77 -1.59 -2.51 -7.38
C VAL A 77 -2.21 -3.28 -6.23
N TYR A 78 -1.36 -3.87 -5.38
CA TYR A 78 -1.74 -4.42 -4.08
C TYR A 78 -1.19 -3.57 -2.95
N PHE A 79 -2.06 -3.00 -2.12
CA PHE A 79 -1.73 -2.35 -0.87
C PHE A 79 -1.89 -3.34 0.28
N ILE A 80 -0.85 -3.53 1.08
CA ILE A 80 -0.86 -4.43 2.23
C ILE A 80 -0.71 -3.58 3.48
N LEU A 81 -1.75 -3.58 4.31
CA LEU A 81 -1.95 -2.63 5.39
C LEU A 81 -2.12 -3.34 6.73
N PRO A 82 -1.31 -3.00 7.74
CA PRO A 82 -1.65 -3.38 9.11
C PRO A 82 -2.77 -2.46 9.63
N ASN A 83 -3.63 -2.99 10.48
CA ASN A 83 -4.62 -2.20 11.19
C ASN A 83 -4.05 -1.72 12.54
N TYR A 84 -4.17 -0.42 12.77
CA TYR A 84 -3.91 0.20 14.07
C TYR A 84 -5.10 1.05 14.49
N CYS A 85 -5.79 0.65 15.55
CA CYS A 85 -6.96 1.37 16.07
C CYS A 85 -8.05 1.64 15.01
N ASP A 86 -8.34 0.65 14.18
CA ASP A 86 -9.31 0.71 13.08
C ASP A 86 -8.94 1.60 11.89
N TYR A 87 -7.68 2.01 11.78
CA TYR A 87 -7.17 2.81 10.67
C TYR A 87 -5.96 2.16 9.99
N PRO A 88 -5.67 2.53 8.74
CA PRO A 88 -4.37 2.28 8.13
C PRO A 88 -3.23 2.83 8.99
N CYS A 89 -2.04 2.26 8.83
CA CYS A 89 -0.85 2.71 9.56
C CYS A 89 -0.34 4.09 9.11
N ALA A 90 0.51 4.70 9.93
CA ALA A 90 1.09 6.02 9.65
C ALA A 90 1.77 6.11 8.27
N ASN A 91 2.49 5.08 7.84
CA ASN A 91 3.15 5.09 6.52
C ASN A 91 2.17 5.28 5.36
N PHE A 92 0.94 4.75 5.47
CA PHE A 92 -0.07 4.97 4.44
C PHE A 92 -0.52 6.43 4.39
N PHE A 93 -0.67 7.07 5.55
CA PHE A 93 -1.04 8.49 5.60
C PHE A 93 0.11 9.38 5.16
N ILE A 94 1.36 9.07 5.53
CA ILE A 94 2.55 9.77 5.04
C ILE A 94 2.64 9.67 3.52
N PHE A 95 2.44 8.49 2.95
CA PHE A 95 2.38 8.29 1.50
C PHE A 95 1.31 9.18 0.84
N ASN A 96 0.09 9.23 1.39
CA ASN A 96 -0.96 10.09 0.86
C ASN A 96 -0.64 11.59 0.99
N GLU A 97 -0.11 12.00 2.13
CA GLU A 97 0.30 13.38 2.37
C GLU A 97 1.37 13.82 1.36
N ARG A 98 2.38 13.01 1.14
CA ARG A 98 3.50 13.29 0.26
C ARG A 98 3.14 13.26 -1.22
N SER A 99 2.19 12.40 -1.60
CA SER A 99 1.74 12.29 -2.99
C SER A 99 1.14 13.59 -3.54
N GLN A 100 0.62 14.46 -2.69
CA GLN A 100 0.11 15.78 -3.09
C GLN A 100 1.16 16.60 -3.84
N GLY A 101 2.39 16.67 -3.33
CA GLY A 101 3.48 17.38 -4.00
C GLY A 101 3.88 16.75 -5.33
N PHE A 102 3.79 15.42 -5.44
CA PHE A 102 4.05 14.71 -6.70
C PHE A 102 3.01 15.01 -7.77
N PHE A 103 1.75 15.12 -7.42
CA PHE A 103 0.65 15.38 -8.36
C PHE A 103 0.35 16.86 -8.61
N GLN A 104 0.90 17.75 -7.79
CA GLN A 104 0.63 19.18 -7.89
C GLN A 104 1.00 19.72 -9.29
N GLY A 105 0.02 20.36 -9.96
CA GLY A 105 0.17 20.88 -11.32
C GLY A 105 0.30 19.81 -12.41
N ARG A 106 0.11 18.53 -12.09
CA ARG A 106 0.22 17.37 -13.02
C ARG A 106 -1.04 16.52 -13.01
N PRO A 107 -2.20 17.05 -13.48
CA PRO A 107 -3.47 16.34 -13.45
C PRO A 107 -3.47 15.05 -14.30
N ASP A 108 -2.65 14.98 -15.33
CA ASP A 108 -2.44 13.80 -16.17
C ASP A 108 -1.82 12.63 -15.38
N LEU A 109 -0.88 12.91 -14.48
CA LEU A 109 -0.27 11.89 -13.61
C LEU A 109 -1.25 11.43 -12.52
N LEU A 110 -2.03 12.36 -11.96
CA LEU A 110 -3.08 12.00 -10.99
C LEU A 110 -4.14 11.11 -11.66
N ASP A 111 -4.61 11.50 -12.85
CA ASP A 111 -5.56 10.71 -13.65
C ASP A 111 -4.99 9.31 -13.97
N ALA A 112 -3.71 9.24 -14.36
CA ALA A 112 -3.04 7.95 -14.61
C ALA A 112 -2.96 7.10 -13.34
N TYR A 113 -2.66 7.71 -12.18
CA TYR A 113 -2.63 7.02 -10.89
C TYR A 113 -4.01 6.46 -10.51
N GLU A 114 -5.08 7.27 -10.62
CA GLU A 114 -6.43 6.88 -10.22
C GLU A 114 -7.03 5.82 -11.15
N LYS A 115 -6.62 5.78 -12.42
CA LYS A 115 -7.03 4.74 -13.38
C LYS A 115 -6.47 3.35 -13.07
N VAL A 116 -5.32 3.26 -12.42
CA VAL A 116 -4.76 1.95 -12.06
C VAL A 116 -5.63 1.29 -11.00
N PRO A 117 -6.16 0.08 -11.23
CA PRO A 117 -6.92 -0.65 -10.23
C PRO A 117 -6.09 -0.93 -8.98
N LYS A 118 -6.67 -0.75 -7.80
CA LYS A 118 -6.04 -1.10 -6.53
C LYS A 118 -6.84 -2.19 -5.84
N ARG A 119 -6.11 -3.06 -5.16
CA ARG A 119 -6.63 -4.07 -4.24
C ARG A 119 -5.90 -3.93 -2.91
N ALA A 120 -6.59 -4.15 -1.81
CA ALA A 120 -5.99 -4.06 -0.49
C ALA A 120 -6.07 -5.39 0.25
N VAL A 121 -5.01 -5.72 1.00
CA VAL A 121 -4.99 -6.81 1.97
C VAL A 121 -4.75 -6.19 3.33
N VAL A 122 -5.72 -6.32 4.23
CA VAL A 122 -5.69 -5.70 5.55
C VAL A 122 -5.57 -6.77 6.62
N ILE A 123 -4.54 -6.69 7.45
CA ILE A 123 -4.41 -7.53 8.64
C ILE A 123 -5.17 -6.84 9.76
N SER A 124 -6.42 -7.26 9.95
CA SER A 124 -7.36 -6.58 10.84
C SER A 124 -8.06 -7.57 11.76
N ASN A 125 -8.32 -7.12 12.99
CA ASN A 125 -9.19 -7.81 13.94
C ASN A 125 -10.45 -6.98 14.29
N THR A 126 -10.71 -5.88 13.58
CA THR A 126 -11.65 -4.83 13.97
C THR A 126 -12.41 -4.26 12.76
N ASN A 127 -13.01 -3.10 12.90
CA ASN A 127 -13.92 -2.47 11.96
C ASN A 127 -13.27 -2.17 10.58
N GLU A 128 -14.01 -2.45 9.50
CA GLU A 128 -13.57 -2.29 8.11
C GLU A 128 -13.86 -0.90 7.53
N GLU A 129 -14.82 -0.18 8.09
CA GLU A 129 -15.38 1.03 7.49
C GLU A 129 -14.32 2.13 7.27
N ASN A 130 -13.46 2.35 8.27
CA ASN A 130 -12.40 3.36 8.17
C ASN A 130 -11.37 3.03 7.07
N PHE A 131 -11.13 1.74 6.81
CA PHE A 131 -10.27 1.32 5.70
C PHE A 131 -10.92 1.60 4.35
N ARG A 132 -12.22 1.35 4.21
CA ARG A 132 -12.95 1.66 2.98
C ARG A 132 -12.92 3.14 2.68
N GLN A 133 -13.16 3.98 3.69
CA GLN A 133 -13.08 5.43 3.55
C GLN A 133 -11.66 5.91 3.20
N ALA A 134 -10.63 5.41 3.88
CA ALA A 134 -9.24 5.80 3.61
C ALA A 134 -8.75 5.38 2.22
N LEU A 135 -9.30 4.29 1.68
CA LEU A 135 -8.94 3.76 0.36
C LEU A 135 -9.81 4.32 -0.78
N ALA A 136 -10.92 4.97 -0.48
CA ALA A 136 -11.87 5.47 -1.48
C ALA A 136 -11.25 6.44 -2.51
N TYR A 137 -10.23 7.20 -2.10
CA TYR A 137 -9.54 8.18 -2.94
C TYR A 137 -8.33 7.63 -3.70
N GLN A 138 -8.08 6.31 -3.65
CA GLN A 138 -6.89 5.72 -4.25
C GLN A 138 -7.08 5.36 -5.73
N ALA A 139 -8.31 5.25 -6.19
CA ALA A 139 -8.65 4.90 -7.56
C ALA A 139 -10.06 5.36 -7.90
N TYR A 140 -10.37 5.52 -9.20
CA TYR A 140 -11.73 5.80 -9.67
C TYR A 140 -12.73 4.70 -9.30
N LYS A 141 -12.28 3.45 -9.30
CA LYS A 141 -13.06 2.32 -8.80
C LYS A 141 -12.65 2.02 -7.38
N GLU A 142 -13.64 1.87 -6.49
CA GLU A 142 -13.38 1.45 -5.10
C GLU A 142 -12.51 0.19 -5.08
N PRO A 143 -11.40 0.18 -4.31
CA PRO A 143 -10.53 -0.97 -4.20
C PRO A 143 -11.23 -2.19 -3.62
N ASP A 144 -11.03 -3.35 -4.22
CA ASP A 144 -11.38 -4.63 -3.57
C ASP A 144 -10.51 -4.82 -2.32
N ILE A 145 -11.11 -5.20 -1.20
CA ILE A 145 -10.40 -5.37 0.07
C ILE A 145 -10.58 -6.80 0.59
N LEU A 146 -9.46 -7.44 0.90
CA LEU A 146 -9.42 -8.68 1.67
C LEU A 146 -9.03 -8.35 3.12
N PHE A 147 -9.94 -8.58 4.05
CA PHE A 147 -9.67 -8.49 5.48
C PHE A 147 -9.24 -9.86 6.02
N LEU A 148 -8.15 -9.88 6.76
CA LEU A 148 -7.57 -11.08 7.37
C LEU A 148 -7.51 -10.90 8.89
N PRO A 149 -8.63 -11.14 9.61
CA PRO A 149 -8.65 -11.09 11.06
C PRO A 149 -7.84 -12.27 11.62
N ALA A 150 -6.61 -12.01 12.06
CA ALA A 150 -5.66 -13.05 12.44
C ALA A 150 -6.22 -14.04 13.46
N LYS A 151 -7.08 -13.59 14.39
CA LYS A 151 -7.73 -14.44 15.38
C LYS A 151 -8.63 -15.52 14.77
N GLU A 152 -9.28 -15.24 13.64
CA GLU A 152 -10.13 -16.22 12.93
C GLU A 152 -9.30 -17.34 12.30
N TYR A 153 -8.01 -17.09 12.07
CA TYR A 153 -7.03 -18.08 11.62
C TYR A 153 -6.26 -18.73 12.78
N GLY A 154 -6.67 -18.47 14.03
CA GLY A 154 -5.95 -18.96 15.22
C GLY A 154 -4.54 -18.37 15.36
N LYS A 155 -4.32 -17.16 14.84
CA LYS A 155 -3.03 -16.45 14.81
C LYS A 155 -3.09 -15.13 15.54
N ASP A 156 -1.91 -14.55 15.78
CA ASP A 156 -1.76 -13.24 16.37
C ASP A 156 -1.26 -12.25 15.30
N SER A 157 -1.94 -11.11 15.18
CA SER A 157 -1.58 -10.08 14.19
C SER A 157 -0.16 -9.53 14.37
N ILE A 158 0.38 -9.58 15.60
CA ILE A 158 1.71 -9.04 15.92
C ILE A 158 2.85 -10.06 15.85
N LYS A 159 2.58 -11.36 15.83
CA LYS A 159 3.63 -12.38 15.82
C LYS A 159 4.28 -12.61 14.46
N GLY A 160 3.64 -12.19 13.38
CA GLY A 160 4.16 -12.43 12.03
C GLY A 160 4.02 -13.89 11.59
N ASP A 161 3.06 -14.63 12.13
CA ASP A 161 2.86 -16.06 11.90
C ASP A 161 1.59 -16.40 11.09
N LEU A 162 0.92 -15.40 10.52
CA LEU A 162 -0.35 -15.59 9.79
C LEU A 162 -0.24 -16.59 8.64
N LEU A 163 0.86 -16.53 7.88
CA LEU A 163 1.10 -17.42 6.74
C LEU A 163 1.47 -18.86 7.14
N THR A 164 1.61 -19.18 8.42
CA THR A 164 1.69 -20.58 8.87
C THR A 164 0.33 -21.27 8.91
N ASN A 165 -0.76 -20.53 8.66
CA ASN A 165 -2.11 -21.07 8.51
C ASN A 165 -2.42 -21.24 7.01
N GLU A 166 -2.69 -22.49 6.59
CA GLU A 166 -2.95 -22.84 5.19
C GLU A 166 -4.19 -22.15 4.62
N LYS A 167 -5.23 -21.95 5.45
CA LYS A 167 -6.44 -21.26 5.03
C LYS A 167 -6.14 -19.78 4.72
N ALA A 168 -5.34 -19.10 5.55
CA ALA A 168 -4.94 -17.71 5.29
C ALA A 168 -4.17 -17.60 3.97
N VAL A 169 -3.24 -18.51 3.71
CA VAL A 169 -2.51 -18.57 2.43
C VAL A 169 -3.47 -18.80 1.26
N SER A 170 -4.40 -19.75 1.39
CA SER A 170 -5.40 -20.05 0.36
C SER A 170 -6.29 -18.85 0.05
N ASP A 171 -6.78 -18.16 1.07
CA ASP A 171 -7.63 -16.97 0.93
C ASP A 171 -6.90 -15.83 0.20
N ILE A 172 -5.63 -15.60 0.53
CA ILE A 172 -4.79 -14.60 -0.16
C ILE A 172 -4.58 -14.99 -1.63
N ILE A 173 -4.22 -16.25 -1.90
CA ILE A 173 -4.00 -16.71 -3.28
C ILE A 173 -5.30 -16.66 -4.10
N ALA A 174 -6.43 -17.01 -3.52
CA ALA A 174 -7.73 -16.87 -4.17
C ALA A 174 -8.04 -15.39 -4.52
N PHE A 175 -7.77 -14.48 -3.59
CA PHE A 175 -7.94 -13.04 -3.82
C PHE A 175 -7.02 -12.50 -4.92
N VAL A 176 -5.76 -12.94 -4.97
CA VAL A 176 -4.80 -12.55 -6.00
C VAL A 176 -5.23 -13.04 -7.39
N ARG A 177 -5.81 -14.24 -7.48
CA ARG A 177 -6.25 -14.86 -8.73
C ARG A 177 -7.63 -14.38 -9.22
N LYS A 178 -8.38 -13.69 -8.40
CA LYS A 178 -9.67 -13.11 -8.78
C LYS A 178 -9.44 -12.09 -9.91
N GLN A 179 -10.02 -12.35 -11.07
CA GLN A 179 -9.99 -11.45 -12.24
C GLN A 179 -11.00 -10.31 -12.08
#